data_75f0d9f0876ed7f85db9e2cea46d0e08
#
_entry.id   75f0d9f0876ed7f85db9e2cea46d0e08
#
_cell.length_a   1.000
_cell.length_b   1.000
_cell.length_c   1.000
_cell.angle_alpha   90.00
_cell.angle_beta   90.00
_cell.angle_gamma   90.00
#
_symmetry.space_group_name_H-M   'P 1'
#
loop_
_entity.id
_entity.type
_entity.pdbx_description
1 polymer ?
#
loop_
_entity_poly.entity_id
_entity_poly.type
_entity_poly.pdbx_seq_one_letter_code
_entity_poly.pdbx_strand_id
1 'polypeptide(L)'
;LPAVNSEVISRFDFATLGPELILDALLQLGLDVSSGLLALNSYENRVYQFTAYPDHSSTAQKYVVKFYRPERWSPQQIQEEHDFAFELADADIPMVAPLRFNGDSLLQYQGYYFAVFPSRGGRTLEVDNDEQLAMLGRFLGRMHQVGAKKTFVSRPTFSIDSHLLQSQQVLNKLELIPDYMRLAFDTVLQQVITEAGRQYKPGRQIRLHGDCHAGNLFYVDKGPFFVDLDDCRTGPAIQDMWMMLSGDQQEQRLTLELMLDEYEQYCDFDPAELKLIEPLRAMRMVHYMAWLARRWQDQAFVQSFPWFATDKYWEQQCLVLKEQLALLQQPPLSLVPGY
;
A
#
# COMPACT_ATOMS: atom_id res chain seq x y z
N LEU A 1 -3.40 9.36 -49.19
CA LEU A 1 -3.62 9.04 -47.78
C LEU A 1 -2.41 9.51 -46.98
N PRO A 2 -2.52 10.50 -46.11
CA PRO A 2 -1.40 10.91 -45.27
C PRO A 2 -1.23 9.91 -44.11
N ALA A 3 0.02 9.50 -43.90
CA ALA A 3 0.44 8.73 -42.74
C ALA A 3 0.19 9.57 -41.48
N VAL A 4 -0.62 9.03 -40.56
CA VAL A 4 -0.75 9.55 -39.22
C VAL A 4 0.52 9.16 -38.48
N ASN A 5 1.42 10.10 -38.28
CA ASN A 5 2.50 10.01 -37.33
C ASN A 5 1.87 9.99 -35.94
N SER A 6 1.66 8.81 -35.40
CA SER A 6 1.53 8.65 -33.96
C SER A 6 2.91 8.87 -33.35
N GLU A 7 3.20 10.08 -32.91
CA GLU A 7 4.26 10.31 -31.95
C GLU A 7 3.95 9.45 -30.73
N VAL A 8 4.63 8.32 -30.62
CA VAL A 8 4.73 7.57 -29.38
C VAL A 8 5.50 8.49 -28.43
N ILE A 9 4.79 9.28 -27.64
CA ILE A 9 5.38 9.99 -26.51
C ILE A 9 5.97 8.87 -25.65
N SER A 10 7.29 8.71 -25.70
CA SER A 10 8.02 7.75 -24.87
C SER A 10 7.76 8.16 -23.41
N ARG A 11 6.89 7.41 -22.76
CA ARG A 11 6.55 7.63 -21.37
C ARG A 11 7.79 7.35 -20.52
N PHE A 12 8.22 8.31 -19.70
CA PHE A 12 9.34 8.10 -18.80
C PHE A 12 9.00 6.99 -17.80
N ASP A 13 9.80 5.94 -17.78
CA ASP A 13 9.59 4.74 -16.96
C ASP A 13 10.93 4.22 -16.40
N PHE A 14 10.96 2.99 -15.91
CA PHE A 14 12.17 2.38 -15.37
C PHE A 14 13.12 1.74 -16.41
N ALA A 15 12.87 1.90 -17.70
CA ALA A 15 13.66 1.24 -18.75
C ALA A 15 15.15 1.63 -18.71
N THR A 16 15.45 2.86 -18.30
CA THR A 16 16.83 3.36 -18.19
C THR A 16 17.43 3.25 -16.79
N LEU A 17 16.66 2.78 -15.79
CA LEU A 17 17.13 2.62 -14.42
C LEU A 17 17.99 1.35 -14.30
N GLY A 18 19.24 1.43 -14.71
CA GLY A 18 20.20 0.33 -14.55
C GLY A 18 21.05 0.44 -13.28
N PRO A 19 21.81 -0.65 -12.95
CA PRO A 19 22.66 -0.66 -11.76
C PRO A 19 23.69 0.48 -11.73
N GLU A 20 24.26 0.85 -12.87
CA GLU A 20 25.25 1.94 -12.95
C GLU A 20 24.62 3.28 -12.53
N LEU A 21 23.43 3.60 -13.04
CA LEU A 21 22.73 4.83 -12.68
C LEU A 21 22.38 4.87 -11.18
N ILE A 22 21.99 3.72 -10.61
CA ILE A 22 21.71 3.61 -9.17
C ILE A 22 22.98 3.87 -8.36
N LEU A 23 24.10 3.25 -8.73
CA LEU A 23 25.39 3.43 -8.04
C LEU A 23 25.88 4.89 -8.14
N ASP A 24 25.76 5.51 -9.32
CA ASP A 24 26.12 6.91 -9.51
C ASP A 24 25.26 7.85 -8.65
N ALA A 25 23.95 7.59 -8.55
CA ALA A 25 23.05 8.35 -7.69
C ALA A 25 23.45 8.24 -6.21
N LEU A 26 23.83 7.05 -5.74
CA LEU A 26 24.28 6.82 -4.35
C LEU A 26 25.66 7.44 -4.08
N LEU A 27 26.56 7.39 -5.05
CA LEU A 27 27.90 7.98 -4.93
C LEU A 27 27.82 9.51 -4.75
N GLN A 28 26.88 10.19 -5.41
CA GLN A 28 26.66 11.64 -5.24
C GLN A 28 26.21 12.02 -3.82
N LEU A 29 25.68 11.07 -3.05
CA LEU A 29 25.31 11.27 -1.65
C LEU A 29 26.48 11.04 -0.67
N GLY A 30 27.68 10.72 -1.18
CA GLY A 30 28.82 10.34 -0.34
C GLY A 30 28.73 8.91 0.20
N LEU A 31 27.84 8.08 -0.36
CA LEU A 31 27.73 6.68 0.01
C LEU A 31 28.65 5.82 -0.86
N ASP A 32 29.75 5.37 -0.30
CA ASP A 32 30.66 4.43 -0.96
C ASP A 32 30.09 3.01 -0.84
N VAL A 33 29.49 2.54 -1.93
CA VAL A 33 28.80 1.25 -1.98
C VAL A 33 29.82 0.12 -2.04
N SER A 34 29.87 -0.70 -1.00
CA SER A 34 30.83 -1.80 -0.85
C SER A 34 30.23 -3.17 -1.18
N SER A 35 28.96 -3.26 -1.52
CA SER A 35 28.27 -4.51 -1.88
C SER A 35 27.60 -4.41 -3.25
N GLY A 36 27.12 -5.55 -3.80
CA GLY A 36 26.15 -5.51 -4.89
C GLY A 36 24.81 -4.92 -4.45
N LEU A 37 23.99 -4.56 -5.43
CA LEU A 37 22.60 -4.15 -5.23
C LEU A 37 21.72 -5.40 -5.19
N LEU A 38 21.07 -5.66 -4.05
CA LEU A 38 20.09 -6.73 -3.88
C LEU A 38 18.70 -6.19 -4.14
N ALA A 39 18.06 -6.57 -5.23
CA ALA A 39 16.68 -6.20 -5.50
C ALA A 39 15.75 -6.81 -4.44
N LEU A 40 14.90 -5.96 -3.85
CA LEU A 40 13.86 -6.38 -2.92
C LEU A 40 12.52 -6.55 -3.65
N ASN A 41 11.61 -7.34 -3.06
CA ASN A 41 10.28 -7.57 -3.61
C ASN A 41 9.45 -6.26 -3.52
N SER A 42 9.51 -5.48 -4.58
CA SER A 42 8.68 -4.30 -4.77
C SER A 42 8.31 -4.22 -6.24
N TYR A 43 7.02 -4.21 -6.52
CA TYR A 43 6.52 -4.22 -7.90
C TYR A 43 6.23 -2.81 -8.41
N GLU A 44 5.75 -1.94 -7.56
CA GLU A 44 5.41 -0.58 -7.95
C GLU A 44 6.66 0.29 -8.12
N ASN A 45 7.54 0.28 -7.13
CA ASN A 45 8.79 1.01 -7.14
C ASN A 45 9.97 0.08 -7.49
N ARG A 46 11.17 0.62 -7.62
CA ARG A 46 12.40 -0.18 -7.68
C ARG A 46 13.16 0.00 -6.38
N VAL A 47 13.28 -1.08 -5.62
CA VAL A 47 13.83 -1.06 -4.27
C VAL A 47 15.02 -2.01 -4.18
N TYR A 48 16.15 -1.50 -3.69
CA TYR A 48 17.38 -2.26 -3.58
C TYR A 48 17.99 -2.11 -2.19
N GLN A 49 18.44 -3.22 -1.63
CA GLN A 49 19.29 -3.21 -0.43
C GLN A 49 20.76 -3.19 -0.86
N PHE A 50 21.57 -2.43 -0.14
CA PHE A 50 23.01 -2.34 -0.34
C PHE A 50 23.73 -2.07 0.97
N THR A 51 25.05 -2.23 0.96
CA THR A 51 25.94 -1.89 2.07
C THR A 51 26.88 -0.78 1.63
N ALA A 52 27.02 0.25 2.45
CA ALA A 52 27.90 1.37 2.20
C ALA A 52 28.60 1.84 3.47
N TYR A 53 29.69 2.58 3.31
CA TYR A 53 30.37 3.27 4.38
C TYR A 53 29.88 4.73 4.40
N PRO A 54 29.17 5.18 5.46
CA PRO A 54 28.77 6.56 5.58
C PRO A 54 29.95 7.44 5.97
N ASP A 55 30.11 8.58 5.30
CA ASP A 55 31.03 9.69 5.68
C ASP A 55 32.40 9.23 6.24
N HIS A 56 33.16 8.45 5.48
CA HIS A 56 34.47 7.92 5.90
C HIS A 56 34.48 7.04 7.15
N SER A 57 33.32 6.54 7.57
CA SER A 57 33.23 5.56 8.66
C SER A 57 33.97 4.27 8.29
N SER A 58 34.64 3.68 9.28
CA SER A 58 35.25 2.33 9.11
C SER A 58 34.22 1.19 9.23
N THR A 59 32.97 1.51 9.57
CA THR A 59 31.90 0.52 9.78
C THR A 59 30.87 0.61 8.67
N ALA A 60 30.76 -0.46 7.90
CA ALA A 60 29.76 -0.60 6.86
C ALA A 60 28.34 -0.71 7.47
N GLN A 61 27.37 -0.05 6.85
CA GLN A 61 25.97 -0.09 7.26
C GLN A 61 25.10 -0.53 6.08
N LYS A 62 23.98 -1.19 6.39
CA LYS A 62 22.98 -1.61 5.39
C LYS A 62 21.93 -0.54 5.20
N TYR A 63 21.64 -0.28 3.94
CA TYR A 63 20.65 0.70 3.50
C TYR A 63 19.67 0.08 2.51
N VAL A 64 18.56 0.76 2.31
CA VAL A 64 17.60 0.49 1.24
C VAL A 64 17.44 1.77 0.43
N VAL A 65 17.57 1.69 -0.89
CA VAL A 65 17.20 2.77 -1.81
C VAL A 65 15.89 2.42 -2.51
N LYS A 66 14.95 3.37 -2.52
CA LYS A 66 13.66 3.27 -3.19
C LYS A 66 13.59 4.31 -4.29
N PHE A 67 13.55 3.88 -5.54
CA PHE A 67 13.25 4.72 -6.69
C PHE A 67 11.75 4.70 -6.93
N TYR A 68 11.12 5.85 -6.84
CA TYR A 68 9.68 6.01 -7.03
C TYR A 68 9.32 5.83 -8.49
N ARG A 69 8.20 5.12 -8.74
CA ARG A 69 7.72 4.95 -10.11
C ARG A 69 7.42 6.33 -10.71
N PRO A 70 8.00 6.64 -11.89
CA PRO A 70 7.72 7.90 -12.58
C PRO A 70 6.22 8.10 -12.79
N GLU A 71 5.76 9.34 -12.66
CA GLU A 71 4.38 9.78 -12.86
C GLU A 71 3.31 9.15 -11.92
N ARG A 72 3.69 8.30 -10.97
CA ARG A 72 2.74 7.79 -9.98
C ARG A 72 2.37 8.84 -8.95
N TRP A 73 3.38 9.44 -8.34
CA TRP A 73 3.24 10.48 -7.33
C TRP A 73 3.99 11.74 -7.73
N SER A 74 3.43 12.91 -7.46
CA SER A 74 4.16 14.16 -7.60
C SER A 74 5.23 14.28 -6.51
N PRO A 75 6.27 15.11 -6.70
CA PRO A 75 7.27 15.38 -5.66
C PRO A 75 6.64 15.83 -4.34
N GLN A 76 5.58 16.64 -4.39
CA GLN A 76 4.84 17.13 -3.23
C GLN A 76 4.16 15.97 -2.47
N GLN A 77 3.56 15.03 -3.20
CA GLN A 77 2.95 13.85 -2.60
C GLN A 77 3.98 12.94 -1.94
N ILE A 78 5.16 12.76 -2.55
CA ILE A 78 6.24 11.98 -1.94
C ILE A 78 6.80 12.70 -0.71
N GLN A 79 6.93 14.04 -0.77
CA GLN A 79 7.39 14.80 0.40
C GLN A 79 6.40 14.69 1.58
N GLU A 80 5.09 14.71 1.32
CA GLU A 80 4.08 14.48 2.37
C GLU A 80 4.16 13.07 2.99
N GLU A 81 4.53 12.04 2.21
CA GLU A 81 4.86 10.70 2.73
C GLU A 81 6.04 10.76 3.71
N HIS A 82 7.13 11.42 3.29
CA HIS A 82 8.33 11.56 4.12
C HIS A 82 8.06 12.35 5.38
N ASP A 83 7.35 13.47 5.26
CA ASP A 83 7.02 14.32 6.42
C ASP A 83 6.15 13.56 7.42
N PHE A 84 5.20 12.76 6.94
CA PHE A 84 4.40 11.89 7.83
C PHE A 84 5.26 10.81 8.49
N ALA A 85 6.18 10.19 7.75
CA ALA A 85 7.12 9.23 8.33
C ALA A 85 7.99 9.84 9.44
N PHE A 86 8.47 11.07 9.24
CA PHE A 86 9.21 11.80 10.28
C PHE A 86 8.34 12.12 11.50
N GLU A 87 7.13 12.62 11.30
CA GLU A 87 6.21 12.90 12.40
C GLU A 87 5.91 11.64 13.25
N LEU A 88 5.79 10.48 12.59
CA LEU A 88 5.59 9.20 13.28
C LEU A 88 6.84 8.79 14.06
N ALA A 89 8.02 8.90 13.45
CA ALA A 89 9.29 8.60 14.11
C ALA A 89 9.57 9.51 15.30
N ASP A 90 9.30 10.83 15.18
CA ASP A 90 9.43 11.83 16.24
C ASP A 90 8.45 11.59 17.40
N ALA A 91 7.35 10.89 17.13
CA ALA A 91 6.39 10.44 18.16
C ALA A 91 6.74 9.07 18.74
N ASP A 92 7.96 8.56 18.54
CA ASP A 92 8.41 7.21 18.96
C ASP A 92 7.51 6.08 18.44
N ILE A 93 6.92 6.25 17.27
CA ILE A 93 6.24 5.17 16.56
C ILE A 93 7.30 4.46 15.69
N PRO A 94 7.38 3.12 15.75
CA PRO A 94 8.42 2.37 15.07
C PRO A 94 8.20 2.34 13.55
N MET A 95 8.39 3.49 12.91
CA MET A 95 8.34 3.71 11.47
C MET A 95 9.75 3.84 10.90
N VAL A 96 9.99 3.21 9.75
CA VAL A 96 11.24 3.39 9.02
C VAL A 96 11.13 4.64 8.14
N ALA A 97 11.59 5.79 8.70
CA ALA A 97 11.65 7.04 7.96
C ALA A 97 12.89 7.11 7.04
N PRO A 98 12.81 7.86 5.92
CA PRO A 98 13.95 8.06 5.03
C PRO A 98 15.08 8.87 5.71
N LEU A 99 16.29 8.69 5.23
CA LEU A 99 17.44 9.49 5.65
C LEU A 99 17.43 10.86 4.97
N ARG A 100 18.08 11.85 5.61
CA ARG A 100 18.28 13.18 5.04
C ARG A 100 19.72 13.36 4.58
N PHE A 101 19.87 13.89 3.37
CA PHE A 101 21.16 14.28 2.80
C PHE A 101 21.13 15.78 2.53
N ASN A 102 21.99 16.53 3.15
CA ASN A 102 22.00 18.00 3.11
C ASN A 102 20.64 18.65 3.47
N GLY A 103 19.87 17.99 4.32
CA GLY A 103 18.54 18.43 4.76
C GLY A 103 17.37 17.83 3.99
N ASP A 104 17.59 17.31 2.78
CA ASP A 104 16.56 16.73 1.91
C ASP A 104 16.45 15.22 2.09
N SER A 105 15.23 14.71 2.10
CA SER A 105 14.92 13.27 2.13
C SER A 105 14.42 12.76 0.77
N LEU A 106 13.83 13.65 -0.05
CA LEU A 106 13.48 13.35 -1.43
C LEU A 106 14.62 13.83 -2.34
N LEU A 107 15.21 12.90 -3.03
CA LEU A 107 16.39 13.11 -3.87
C LEU A 107 16.02 12.92 -5.34
N GLN A 108 16.80 13.51 -6.24
CA GLN A 108 16.58 13.36 -7.67
C GLN A 108 17.90 13.10 -8.40
N TYR A 109 17.88 12.14 -9.33
CA TYR A 109 19.01 11.86 -10.20
C TYR A 109 18.51 11.45 -11.59
N GLN A 110 18.97 12.10 -12.64
CA GLN A 110 18.59 11.86 -14.05
C GLN A 110 17.06 11.69 -14.27
N GLY A 111 16.25 12.54 -13.61
CA GLY A 111 14.79 12.51 -13.71
C GLY A 111 14.09 11.58 -12.73
N TYR A 112 14.78 10.62 -12.13
CA TYR A 112 14.20 9.73 -11.11
C TYR A 112 14.20 10.38 -9.74
N TYR A 113 13.05 10.31 -9.05
CA TYR A 113 12.96 10.59 -7.63
C TYR A 113 13.29 9.34 -6.83
N PHE A 114 14.05 9.50 -5.76
CA PHE A 114 14.43 8.40 -4.90
C PHE A 114 14.63 8.85 -3.45
N ALA A 115 14.64 7.88 -2.54
CA ALA A 115 14.96 8.07 -1.14
C ALA A 115 15.81 6.91 -0.62
N VAL A 116 16.60 7.17 0.40
CA VAL A 116 17.44 6.17 1.06
C VAL A 116 16.92 5.97 2.48
N PHE A 117 16.78 4.72 2.88
CA PHE A 117 16.28 4.31 4.19
C PHE A 117 17.33 3.48 4.93
N PRO A 118 17.36 3.50 6.26
CA PRO A 118 18.11 2.51 7.01
C PRO A 118 17.50 1.12 6.76
N SER A 119 18.35 0.13 6.46
CA SER A 119 17.86 -1.25 6.35
C SER A 119 17.53 -1.79 7.74
N ARG A 120 16.32 -2.29 7.90
CA ARG A 120 15.85 -2.95 9.12
C ARG A 120 15.49 -4.40 8.80
N GLY A 121 15.91 -5.31 9.66
CA GLY A 121 15.52 -6.71 9.59
C GLY A 121 14.46 -7.01 10.66
N GLY A 122 13.62 -7.99 10.41
CA GLY A 122 12.60 -8.46 11.33
C GLY A 122 11.92 -9.69 10.74
N ARG A 123 11.09 -10.37 11.54
CA ARG A 123 10.20 -11.42 11.05
C ARG A 123 8.87 -10.76 10.64
N THR A 124 8.19 -11.31 9.67
CA THR A 124 6.82 -10.87 9.34
C THR A 124 5.92 -11.03 10.56
N LEU A 125 5.00 -10.09 10.76
CA LEU A 125 4.01 -10.17 11.84
C LEU A 125 3.13 -11.41 11.65
N GLU A 126 2.90 -12.14 12.75
CA GLU A 126 2.05 -13.33 12.82
C GLU A 126 0.64 -12.91 13.25
N VAL A 127 -0.32 -12.96 12.31
CA VAL A 127 -1.70 -12.50 12.53
C VAL A 127 -2.53 -13.41 13.46
N ASP A 128 -2.01 -14.57 13.85
CA ASP A 128 -2.56 -15.51 14.81
C ASP A 128 -1.88 -15.42 16.19
N ASN A 129 -1.02 -14.42 16.40
CA ASN A 129 -0.34 -14.18 17.65
C ASN A 129 -0.95 -12.99 18.40
N ASP A 130 -1.68 -13.30 19.47
CA ASP A 130 -2.44 -12.31 20.27
C ASP A 130 -1.57 -11.17 20.80
N GLU A 131 -0.35 -11.47 21.28
CA GLU A 131 0.57 -10.46 21.80
C GLU A 131 1.02 -9.49 20.68
N GLN A 132 1.31 -10.02 19.50
CA GLN A 132 1.70 -9.21 18.36
C GLN A 132 0.53 -8.34 17.85
N LEU A 133 -0.70 -8.87 17.86
CA LEU A 133 -1.90 -8.12 17.48
C LEU A 133 -2.24 -7.02 18.49
N ALA A 134 -2.17 -7.30 19.79
CA ALA A 134 -2.36 -6.30 20.83
C ALA A 134 -1.35 -5.15 20.71
N MET A 135 -0.07 -5.51 20.49
CA MET A 135 0.98 -4.50 20.30
C MET A 135 0.80 -3.71 18.99
N LEU A 136 0.32 -4.34 17.92
CA LEU A 136 -0.07 -3.65 16.70
C LEU A 136 -1.19 -2.65 16.96
N GLY A 137 -2.23 -3.03 17.68
CA GLY A 137 -3.32 -2.14 18.09
C GLY A 137 -2.82 -0.90 18.81
N ARG A 138 -1.92 -1.07 19.77
CA ARG A 138 -1.25 0.03 20.48
C ARG A 138 -0.55 1.02 19.54
N PHE A 139 0.26 0.52 18.62
CA PHE A 139 1.00 1.41 17.71
C PHE A 139 0.12 2.03 16.64
N LEU A 140 -0.93 1.34 16.18
CA LEU A 140 -1.95 1.94 15.31
C LEU A 140 -2.70 3.06 16.01
N GLY A 141 -3.08 2.90 17.29
CA GLY A 141 -3.70 3.97 18.09
C GLY A 141 -2.81 5.22 18.16
N ARG A 142 -1.53 5.04 18.43
CA ARG A 142 -0.54 6.13 18.42
C ARG A 142 -0.35 6.76 17.05
N MET A 143 -0.26 5.95 16.00
CA MET A 143 -0.14 6.42 14.61
C MET A 143 -1.35 7.26 14.20
N HIS A 144 -2.55 6.79 14.50
CA HIS A 144 -3.79 7.50 14.18
C HIS A 144 -3.97 8.77 15.03
N GLN A 145 -3.49 8.77 16.27
CA GLN A 145 -3.44 9.99 17.09
C GLN A 145 -2.55 11.06 16.42
N VAL A 146 -1.39 10.69 15.85
CA VAL A 146 -0.54 11.60 15.07
C VAL A 146 -1.23 11.96 13.74
N GLY A 147 -1.79 10.97 13.06
CA GLY A 147 -2.50 11.15 11.78
C GLY A 147 -3.65 12.15 11.86
N ALA A 148 -4.34 12.19 13.00
CA ALA A 148 -5.48 13.08 13.25
C ALA A 148 -5.08 14.55 13.48
N LYS A 149 -3.82 14.86 13.76
CA LYS A 149 -3.38 16.23 14.08
C LYS A 149 -3.29 17.16 12.87
N LYS A 150 -3.09 16.60 11.68
CA LYS A 150 -2.94 17.33 10.42
C LYS A 150 -3.70 16.62 9.30
N THR A 151 -3.81 17.26 8.14
CA THR A 151 -4.35 16.67 6.92
C THR A 151 -3.29 16.64 5.84
N PHE A 152 -3.35 15.68 4.94
CA PHE A 152 -2.62 15.75 3.69
C PHE A 152 -3.23 16.84 2.79
N VAL A 153 -2.41 17.54 2.05
CA VAL A 153 -2.82 18.56 1.07
C VAL A 153 -2.81 17.99 -0.34
N SER A 154 -1.78 17.23 -0.67
CA SER A 154 -1.55 16.67 -2.01
C SER A 154 -1.87 15.18 -2.10
N ARG A 155 -1.69 14.42 -1.01
CA ARG A 155 -2.00 13.00 -0.96
C ARG A 155 -3.51 12.75 -1.07
N PRO A 156 -3.93 11.68 -1.79
CA PRO A 156 -5.34 11.42 -2.04
C PRO A 156 -6.09 10.97 -0.78
N THR A 157 -7.40 10.97 -0.91
CA THR A 157 -8.33 10.37 0.06
C THR A 157 -8.88 9.06 -0.50
N PHE A 158 -9.16 8.08 0.37
CA PHE A 158 -9.91 6.89 -0.03
C PHE A 158 -11.26 7.30 -0.60
N SER A 159 -11.53 6.95 -1.85
CA SER A 159 -12.78 7.31 -2.51
C SER A 159 -13.29 6.21 -3.44
N ILE A 160 -14.60 6.19 -3.61
CA ILE A 160 -15.28 5.31 -4.58
C ILE A 160 -14.77 5.60 -5.99
N ASP A 161 -14.57 6.87 -6.33
CA ASP A 161 -14.09 7.25 -7.66
C ASP A 161 -12.74 6.60 -7.98
N SER A 162 -11.72 6.82 -7.13
CA SER A 162 -10.36 6.34 -7.40
C SER A 162 -10.23 4.81 -7.34
N HIS A 163 -10.95 4.14 -6.42
CA HIS A 163 -10.79 2.70 -6.17
C HIS A 163 -11.75 1.84 -6.99
N LEU A 164 -12.96 2.32 -7.27
CA LEU A 164 -13.97 1.55 -7.98
C LEU A 164 -14.22 2.07 -9.40
N LEU A 165 -14.63 3.34 -9.57
CA LEU A 165 -15.07 3.83 -10.88
C LEU A 165 -13.94 3.92 -11.90
N GLN A 166 -12.80 4.49 -11.53
CA GLN A 166 -11.62 4.53 -12.40
C GLN A 166 -11.05 3.13 -12.65
N SER A 167 -11.13 2.24 -11.66
CA SER A 167 -10.70 0.85 -11.80
C SER A 167 -11.61 0.09 -12.76
N GLN A 168 -12.93 0.27 -12.69
CA GLN A 168 -13.89 -0.29 -13.63
C GLN A 168 -13.60 0.15 -15.07
N GLN A 169 -13.29 1.43 -15.28
CA GLN A 169 -12.94 1.94 -16.62
C GLN A 169 -11.71 1.22 -17.22
N VAL A 170 -10.74 0.86 -16.40
CA VAL A 170 -9.56 0.10 -16.82
C VAL A 170 -9.95 -1.34 -17.15
N LEU A 171 -10.70 -1.99 -16.26
CA LEU A 171 -11.11 -3.40 -16.44
C LEU A 171 -12.06 -3.58 -17.63
N ASN A 172 -12.91 -2.59 -17.92
CA ASN A 172 -13.79 -2.60 -19.08
C ASN A 172 -13.04 -2.63 -20.43
N LYS A 173 -11.81 -2.09 -20.45
CA LYS A 173 -10.95 -2.04 -21.64
C LYS A 173 -9.94 -3.19 -21.70
N LEU A 174 -9.91 -4.03 -20.68
CA LEU A 174 -8.90 -5.07 -20.57
C LEU A 174 -9.27 -6.27 -21.44
N GLU A 175 -8.44 -6.62 -22.40
CA GLU A 175 -8.64 -7.73 -23.34
C GLU A 175 -8.29 -9.12 -22.76
N LEU A 176 -7.71 -9.16 -21.54
CA LEU A 176 -7.32 -10.41 -20.88
C LEU A 176 -8.50 -11.20 -20.27
N ILE A 177 -9.67 -10.56 -20.15
CA ILE A 177 -10.86 -11.23 -19.63
C ILE A 177 -11.48 -12.02 -20.78
N PRO A 178 -11.65 -13.37 -20.63
CA PRO A 178 -12.18 -14.23 -21.70
C PRO A 178 -13.59 -13.80 -22.15
N ASP A 179 -13.83 -13.80 -23.46
CA ASP A 179 -15.11 -13.37 -24.07
C ASP A 179 -16.31 -14.14 -23.53
N TYR A 180 -16.15 -15.46 -23.31
CA TYR A 180 -17.24 -16.31 -22.85
C TYR A 180 -17.76 -15.97 -21.45
N MET A 181 -16.95 -15.32 -20.63
CA MET A 181 -17.32 -14.91 -19.27
C MET A 181 -17.46 -13.39 -19.09
N ARG A 182 -17.11 -12.63 -20.10
CA ARG A 182 -17.07 -11.15 -20.05
C ARG A 182 -18.35 -10.55 -19.47
N LEU A 183 -19.51 -10.97 -20.00
CA LEU A 183 -20.80 -10.48 -19.51
C LEU A 183 -21.05 -10.82 -18.04
N ALA A 184 -20.70 -12.03 -17.61
CA ALA A 184 -20.87 -12.44 -16.22
C ALA A 184 -19.96 -11.67 -15.28
N PHE A 185 -18.70 -11.46 -15.67
CA PHE A 185 -17.72 -10.66 -14.90
C PHE A 185 -18.17 -9.20 -14.79
N ASP A 186 -18.50 -8.54 -15.90
CA ASP A 186 -18.93 -7.15 -15.91
C ASP A 186 -20.20 -6.93 -15.08
N THR A 187 -21.13 -7.90 -15.12
CA THR A 187 -22.38 -7.83 -14.34
C THR A 187 -22.09 -7.87 -12.84
N VAL A 188 -21.31 -8.86 -12.36
CA VAL A 188 -21.00 -8.96 -10.93
C VAL A 188 -20.12 -7.81 -10.46
N LEU A 189 -19.15 -7.36 -11.27
CA LEU A 189 -18.32 -6.19 -10.98
C LEU A 189 -19.18 -4.95 -10.78
N GLN A 190 -20.14 -4.70 -11.68
CA GLN A 190 -21.06 -3.56 -11.56
C GLN A 190 -21.92 -3.64 -10.28
N GLN A 191 -22.40 -4.83 -9.92
CA GLN A 191 -23.17 -5.02 -8.68
C GLN A 191 -22.33 -4.76 -7.44
N VAL A 192 -21.09 -5.25 -7.38
CA VAL A 192 -20.14 -4.99 -6.28
C VAL A 192 -19.85 -3.50 -6.15
N ILE A 193 -19.56 -2.82 -7.27
CA ILE A 193 -19.29 -1.38 -7.28
C ILE A 193 -20.50 -0.58 -6.79
N THR A 194 -21.69 -0.93 -7.24
CA THR A 194 -22.92 -0.24 -6.83
C THR A 194 -23.18 -0.41 -5.34
N GLU A 195 -23.08 -1.63 -4.85
CA GLU A 195 -23.37 -1.92 -3.43
C GLU A 195 -22.30 -1.36 -2.50
N ALA A 196 -21.01 -1.55 -2.81
CA ALA A 196 -19.92 -0.95 -2.04
C ALA A 196 -20.00 0.59 -2.04
N GLY A 197 -20.30 1.19 -3.20
CA GLY A 197 -20.47 2.65 -3.31
C GLY A 197 -21.63 3.19 -2.49
N ARG A 198 -22.73 2.43 -2.40
CA ARG A 198 -23.88 2.79 -1.57
C ARG A 198 -23.56 2.78 -0.08
N GLN A 199 -22.72 1.82 0.35
CA GLN A 199 -22.39 1.60 1.77
C GLN A 199 -21.18 2.42 2.24
N TYR A 200 -20.21 2.73 1.36
CA TYR A 200 -19.01 3.48 1.73
C TYR A 200 -19.34 4.93 2.05
N LYS A 201 -19.60 5.20 3.30
CA LYS A 201 -19.89 6.54 3.84
C LYS A 201 -19.04 6.75 5.09
N PRO A 202 -17.74 7.05 4.93
CA PRO A 202 -16.85 7.27 6.06
C PRO A 202 -17.27 8.54 6.82
N GLY A 203 -17.18 8.47 8.14
CA GLY A 203 -17.33 9.62 9.03
C GLY A 203 -16.02 10.41 9.13
N ARG A 204 -15.37 10.32 10.29
CA ARG A 204 -14.05 10.92 10.52
C ARG A 204 -13.03 10.28 9.60
N GLN A 205 -12.16 11.10 9.03
CA GLN A 205 -11.05 10.65 8.19
C GLN A 205 -9.76 11.31 8.69
N ILE A 206 -8.69 10.52 8.74
CA ILE A 206 -7.38 10.91 9.24
C ILE A 206 -6.30 10.47 8.26
N ARG A 207 -5.06 10.91 8.46
CA ARG A 207 -3.92 10.38 7.71
C ARG A 207 -3.63 8.96 8.21
N LEU A 208 -3.50 8.03 7.27
CA LEU A 208 -3.34 6.59 7.49
C LEU A 208 -2.05 6.08 6.86
N HIS A 209 -1.62 4.90 7.30
CA HIS A 209 -0.66 4.09 6.54
C HIS A 209 -1.23 3.77 5.15
N GLY A 210 -2.50 3.40 5.09
CA GLY A 210 -3.26 3.21 3.86
C GLY A 210 -3.15 1.81 3.24
N ASP A 211 -2.05 1.10 3.45
CA ASP A 211 -1.83 -0.29 3.03
C ASP A 211 -1.24 -1.13 4.16
N CYS A 212 -1.83 -1.04 5.36
CA CYS A 212 -1.39 -1.72 6.57
C CYS A 212 -1.79 -3.20 6.52
N HIS A 213 -0.95 -4.05 5.97
CA HIS A 213 -1.10 -5.51 5.94
C HIS A 213 0.16 -6.20 6.51
N ALA A 214 0.07 -7.48 6.84
CA ALA A 214 1.18 -8.22 7.47
C ALA A 214 2.51 -8.14 6.69
N GLY A 215 2.48 -8.00 5.36
CA GLY A 215 3.68 -7.83 4.53
C GLY A 215 4.43 -6.51 4.74
N ASN A 216 3.75 -5.47 5.27
CA ASN A 216 4.32 -4.16 5.60
C ASN A 216 4.61 -3.99 7.09
N LEU A 217 4.51 -5.08 7.85
CA LEU A 217 4.72 -5.13 9.29
C LEU A 217 5.79 -6.15 9.63
N PHE A 218 6.86 -5.69 10.23
CA PHE A 218 7.90 -6.56 10.74
C PHE A 218 7.88 -6.56 12.25
N TYR A 219 8.19 -7.70 12.84
CA TYR A 219 8.27 -7.87 14.28
C TYR A 219 9.72 -8.12 14.71
N VAL A 220 10.14 -7.37 15.72
CA VAL A 220 11.41 -7.54 16.42
C VAL A 220 11.13 -7.64 17.92
N ASP A 221 12.15 -7.95 18.75
CA ASP A 221 11.97 -8.14 20.21
C ASP A 221 11.29 -6.96 20.92
N LYS A 222 11.34 -5.77 20.33
CA LYS A 222 10.71 -4.55 20.87
C LYS A 222 9.29 -4.28 20.36
N GLY A 223 8.76 -5.13 19.49
CA GLY A 223 7.44 -5.01 18.91
C GLY A 223 7.43 -4.83 17.38
N PRO A 224 6.26 -4.57 16.81
CA PRO A 224 6.13 -4.34 15.38
C PRO A 224 6.78 -3.03 14.97
N PHE A 225 7.27 -2.98 13.73
CA PHE A 225 7.56 -1.72 13.06
C PHE A 225 7.01 -1.71 11.64
N PHE A 226 6.69 -0.50 11.21
CA PHE A 226 6.00 -0.24 9.96
C PHE A 226 6.98 0.16 8.88
N VAL A 227 6.72 -0.32 7.68
CA VAL A 227 7.46 0.08 6.47
C VAL A 227 6.47 0.46 5.38
N ASP A 228 6.97 1.21 4.40
CA ASP A 228 6.29 1.49 3.13
C ASP A 228 4.99 2.30 3.26
N LEU A 229 5.14 3.59 3.56
CA LEU A 229 4.06 4.58 3.51
C LEU A 229 3.69 5.03 2.08
N ASP A 230 4.11 4.30 1.04
CA ASP A 230 3.90 4.69 -0.36
C ASP A 230 2.43 4.91 -0.73
N ASP A 231 1.53 4.21 -0.05
CA ASP A 231 0.08 4.32 -0.20
C ASP A 231 -0.60 5.12 0.92
N CYS A 232 0.17 5.86 1.75
CA CYS A 232 -0.41 6.71 2.80
C CYS A 232 -1.38 7.73 2.20
N ARG A 233 -2.52 7.88 2.84
CA ARG A 233 -3.60 8.73 2.39
C ARG A 233 -4.58 9.08 3.50
N THR A 234 -5.54 9.93 3.21
CA THR A 234 -6.64 10.22 4.14
C THR A 234 -7.73 9.15 4.04
N GLY A 235 -8.24 8.69 5.17
CA GLY A 235 -9.30 7.69 5.21
C GLY A 235 -9.82 7.36 6.61
N PRO A 236 -10.76 6.41 6.73
CA PRO A 236 -11.29 5.94 8.01
C PRO A 236 -10.26 5.05 8.73
N ALA A 237 -10.20 5.11 10.05
CA ALA A 237 -9.23 4.38 10.87
C ALA A 237 -9.25 2.86 10.64
N ILE A 238 -10.44 2.28 10.42
CA ILE A 238 -10.61 0.84 10.16
C ILE A 238 -9.82 0.36 8.93
N GLN A 239 -9.45 1.26 8.00
CA GLN A 239 -8.65 0.89 6.82
C GLN A 239 -7.31 0.24 7.21
N ASP A 240 -6.66 0.70 8.25
CA ASP A 240 -5.37 0.16 8.69
C ASP A 240 -5.51 -1.07 9.61
N MET A 241 -6.73 -1.53 9.88
CA MET A 241 -7.01 -2.66 10.77
C MET A 241 -7.61 -3.87 10.04
N TRP A 242 -8.57 -3.65 9.13
CA TRP A 242 -9.36 -4.74 8.58
C TRP A 242 -8.55 -5.79 7.82
N MET A 243 -7.39 -5.46 7.30
CA MET A 243 -6.53 -6.42 6.59
C MET A 243 -5.86 -7.46 7.49
N MET A 244 -5.94 -7.29 8.81
CA MET A 244 -5.53 -8.28 9.81
C MET A 244 -6.65 -9.28 10.13
N LEU A 245 -7.89 -8.94 9.76
CA LEU A 245 -9.06 -9.76 10.12
C LEU A 245 -9.21 -10.90 9.12
N SER A 246 -9.19 -12.12 9.65
CA SER A 246 -9.37 -13.37 8.87
C SER A 246 -10.34 -14.31 9.58
N GLY A 247 -10.76 -15.35 8.85
CA GLY A 247 -11.69 -16.33 9.39
C GLY A 247 -13.15 -15.89 9.37
N ASP A 248 -13.97 -16.51 10.23
CA ASP A 248 -15.38 -16.18 10.36
C ASP A 248 -15.62 -14.88 11.16
N GLN A 249 -16.87 -14.44 11.23
CA GLN A 249 -17.21 -13.20 11.95
C GLN A 249 -16.83 -13.23 13.45
N GLN A 250 -16.86 -14.39 14.08
CA GLN A 250 -16.45 -14.50 15.48
C GLN A 250 -14.94 -14.34 15.65
N GLU A 251 -14.16 -14.98 14.79
CA GLU A 251 -12.69 -14.86 14.77
C GLU A 251 -12.28 -13.42 14.46
N GLN A 252 -12.89 -12.81 13.42
CA GLN A 252 -12.63 -11.40 13.08
C GLN A 252 -12.94 -10.44 14.22
N ARG A 253 -14.06 -10.68 14.94
CA ARG A 253 -14.43 -9.87 16.10
C ARG A 253 -13.40 -10.00 17.23
N LEU A 254 -13.00 -11.20 17.59
CA LEU A 254 -12.02 -11.42 18.66
C LEU A 254 -10.67 -10.76 18.33
N THR A 255 -10.21 -10.90 17.09
CA THR A 255 -8.99 -10.23 16.61
C THR A 255 -9.11 -8.71 16.71
N LEU A 256 -10.24 -8.15 16.31
CA LEU A 256 -10.45 -6.71 16.35
C LEU A 256 -10.59 -6.19 17.79
N GLU A 257 -11.33 -6.87 18.66
CA GLU A 257 -11.45 -6.53 20.07
C GLU A 257 -10.08 -6.48 20.75
N LEU A 258 -9.24 -7.48 20.51
CA LEU A 258 -7.86 -7.52 21.03
C LEU A 258 -7.02 -6.32 20.56
N MET A 259 -7.15 -5.92 19.30
CA MET A 259 -6.45 -4.74 18.77
C MET A 259 -7.02 -3.45 19.37
N LEU A 260 -8.35 -3.34 19.51
CA LEU A 260 -9.02 -2.14 19.99
C LEU A 260 -8.77 -1.88 21.48
N ASP A 261 -8.65 -2.90 22.31
CA ASP A 261 -8.32 -2.75 23.74
C ASP A 261 -7.03 -1.96 23.96
N GLU A 262 -6.05 -2.13 23.09
CA GLU A 262 -4.78 -1.40 23.14
C GLU A 262 -4.82 -0.09 22.32
N TYR A 263 -5.57 -0.05 21.24
CA TYR A 263 -5.73 1.11 20.37
C TYR A 263 -6.43 2.27 21.10
N GLU A 264 -7.50 1.99 21.82
CA GLU A 264 -8.34 2.99 22.49
C GLU A 264 -7.67 3.66 23.69
N GLN A 265 -6.50 3.17 24.10
CA GLN A 265 -5.65 3.88 25.06
C GLN A 265 -5.05 5.18 24.46
N TYR A 266 -5.05 5.35 23.15
CA TYR A 266 -4.41 6.48 22.44
C TYR A 266 -5.34 7.21 21.49
N CYS A 267 -6.29 6.53 20.89
CA CYS A 267 -7.18 7.11 19.88
C CYS A 267 -8.56 6.45 19.97
N ASP A 268 -9.61 7.27 20.09
CA ASP A 268 -10.97 6.76 20.11
C ASP A 268 -11.32 6.10 18.78
N PHE A 269 -11.91 4.92 18.83
CA PHE A 269 -12.43 4.21 17.67
C PHE A 269 -13.94 4.46 17.52
N ASP A 270 -14.39 4.78 16.30
CA ASP A 270 -15.82 4.90 16.00
C ASP A 270 -16.37 3.53 15.55
N PRO A 271 -17.20 2.83 16.35
CA PRO A 271 -17.77 1.54 15.97
C PRO A 271 -18.60 1.61 14.67
N ALA A 272 -19.07 2.79 14.28
CA ALA A 272 -19.76 2.97 13.00
C ALA A 272 -18.87 2.68 11.80
N GLU A 273 -17.54 2.68 11.97
CA GLU A 273 -16.59 2.32 10.90
C GLU A 273 -16.60 0.82 10.55
N LEU A 274 -17.12 -0.05 11.43
CA LEU A 274 -17.19 -1.49 11.15
C LEU A 274 -18.00 -1.81 9.88
N LYS A 275 -19.01 -1.03 9.57
CA LYS A 275 -19.78 -1.13 8.32
C LYS A 275 -18.98 -0.83 7.06
N LEU A 276 -17.77 -0.24 7.20
CA LEU A 276 -16.89 0.09 6.08
C LEU A 276 -15.95 -1.06 5.69
N ILE A 277 -15.85 -2.12 6.49
CA ILE A 277 -14.92 -3.24 6.24
C ILE A 277 -15.17 -3.85 4.86
N GLU A 278 -16.40 -4.29 4.59
CA GLU A 278 -16.70 -4.95 3.32
C GLU A 278 -16.65 -4.00 2.11
N PRO A 279 -17.12 -2.75 2.17
CA PRO A 279 -16.84 -1.76 1.13
C PRO A 279 -15.35 -1.53 0.87
N LEU A 280 -14.51 -1.41 1.90
CA LEU A 280 -13.06 -1.24 1.76
C LEU A 280 -12.40 -2.49 1.15
N ARG A 281 -12.85 -3.69 1.55
CA ARG A 281 -12.40 -4.95 0.94
C ARG A 281 -12.73 -5.00 -0.55
N ALA A 282 -13.95 -4.65 -0.93
CA ALA A 282 -14.37 -4.57 -2.33
C ALA A 282 -13.54 -3.53 -3.11
N MET A 283 -13.30 -2.36 -2.53
CA MET A 283 -12.46 -1.31 -3.11
C MET A 283 -11.03 -1.83 -3.36
N ARG A 284 -10.43 -2.52 -2.39
CA ARG A 284 -9.09 -3.11 -2.56
C ARG A 284 -9.06 -4.16 -3.66
N MET A 285 -10.03 -5.07 -3.69
CA MET A 285 -10.11 -6.15 -4.68
C MET A 285 -10.20 -5.60 -6.11
N VAL A 286 -11.12 -4.67 -6.34
CA VAL A 286 -11.33 -4.07 -7.67
C VAL A 286 -10.12 -3.21 -8.07
N HIS A 287 -9.58 -2.44 -7.14
CA HIS A 287 -8.39 -1.61 -7.37
C HIS A 287 -7.16 -2.46 -7.71
N TYR A 288 -6.97 -3.60 -7.03
CA TYR A 288 -5.83 -4.50 -7.27
C TYR A 288 -5.86 -5.10 -8.68
N MET A 289 -7.01 -5.58 -9.15
CA MET A 289 -7.16 -6.06 -10.53
C MET A 289 -6.82 -4.95 -11.55
N ALA A 290 -7.31 -3.74 -11.31
CA ALA A 290 -7.04 -2.61 -12.19
C ALA A 290 -5.59 -2.12 -12.10
N TRP A 291 -4.95 -2.24 -10.93
CA TRP A 291 -3.53 -1.92 -10.73
C TRP A 291 -2.65 -2.85 -11.58
N LEU A 292 -2.90 -4.17 -11.57
CA LEU A 292 -2.23 -5.13 -12.43
C LEU A 292 -2.45 -4.79 -13.92
N ALA A 293 -3.70 -4.49 -14.30
CA ALA A 293 -4.05 -4.15 -15.66
C ALA A 293 -3.32 -2.89 -16.17
N ARG A 294 -3.24 -1.84 -15.36
CA ARG A 294 -2.50 -0.60 -15.70
C ARG A 294 -1.01 -0.82 -15.90
N ARG A 295 -0.44 -1.83 -15.24
CA ARG A 295 0.99 -2.16 -15.25
C ARG A 295 1.35 -3.30 -16.20
N TRP A 296 0.35 -3.90 -16.87
CA TRP A 296 0.55 -5.10 -17.67
C TRP A 296 1.49 -4.94 -18.87
N GLN A 297 1.77 -3.71 -19.29
CA GLN A 297 2.79 -3.42 -20.31
C GLN A 297 4.22 -3.45 -19.77
N ASP A 298 4.41 -3.38 -18.45
CA ASP A 298 5.72 -3.52 -17.81
C ASP A 298 6.10 -5.01 -17.74
N GLN A 299 7.18 -5.39 -18.40
CA GLN A 299 7.66 -6.78 -18.47
C GLN A 299 7.90 -7.39 -17.09
N ALA A 300 8.30 -6.59 -16.10
CA ALA A 300 8.48 -7.06 -14.74
C ALA A 300 7.14 -7.53 -14.11
N PHE A 301 6.02 -6.90 -14.48
CA PHE A 301 4.69 -7.34 -14.04
C PHE A 301 4.26 -8.64 -14.70
N VAL A 302 4.47 -8.77 -16.01
CA VAL A 302 4.15 -10.00 -16.74
C VAL A 302 4.93 -11.20 -16.17
N GLN A 303 6.20 -10.99 -15.83
CA GLN A 303 7.04 -12.04 -15.24
C GLN A 303 6.65 -12.38 -13.80
N SER A 304 6.26 -11.37 -13.02
CA SER A 304 5.91 -11.55 -11.60
C SER A 304 4.51 -12.08 -11.38
N PHE A 305 3.58 -11.78 -12.30
CA PHE A 305 2.15 -12.13 -12.19
C PHE A 305 1.65 -12.92 -13.42
N PRO A 306 2.33 -13.98 -13.89
CA PRO A 306 1.98 -14.67 -15.15
C PRO A 306 0.56 -15.25 -15.12
N TRP A 307 0.01 -15.52 -13.94
CA TRP A 307 -1.34 -16.02 -13.72
C TRP A 307 -2.43 -14.99 -14.08
N PHE A 308 -2.11 -13.67 -14.10
CA PHE A 308 -3.08 -12.62 -14.39
C PHE A 308 -3.66 -12.70 -15.81
N ALA A 309 -2.92 -13.25 -16.77
CA ALA A 309 -3.37 -13.46 -18.14
C ALA A 309 -4.09 -14.82 -18.37
N THR A 310 -4.35 -15.58 -17.32
CA THR A 310 -4.98 -16.91 -17.47
C THR A 310 -6.50 -16.87 -17.27
N ASP A 311 -7.23 -17.68 -18.03
CA ASP A 311 -8.68 -17.84 -17.88
C ASP A 311 -9.06 -18.23 -16.46
N LYS A 312 -8.28 -19.14 -15.85
CA LYS A 312 -8.47 -19.60 -14.48
C LYS A 312 -8.48 -18.46 -13.47
N TYR A 313 -7.60 -17.48 -13.64
CA TYR A 313 -7.59 -16.31 -12.76
C TYR A 313 -8.91 -15.53 -12.85
N TRP A 314 -9.38 -15.25 -14.06
CA TRP A 314 -10.61 -14.47 -14.27
C TRP A 314 -11.86 -15.22 -13.82
N GLU A 315 -11.91 -16.54 -14.04
CA GLU A 315 -12.95 -17.40 -13.47
C GLU A 315 -12.99 -17.30 -11.94
N GLN A 316 -11.81 -17.38 -11.29
CA GLN A 316 -11.70 -17.25 -9.86
C GLN A 316 -12.10 -15.84 -9.38
N GLN A 317 -11.68 -14.79 -10.08
CA GLN A 317 -12.09 -13.42 -9.71
C GLN A 317 -13.60 -13.20 -9.83
N CYS A 318 -14.25 -13.82 -10.82
CA CYS A 318 -15.70 -13.76 -10.92
C CYS A 318 -16.40 -14.42 -9.71
N LEU A 319 -15.87 -15.54 -9.20
CA LEU A 319 -16.37 -16.19 -7.97
C LEU A 319 -16.13 -15.33 -6.74
N VAL A 320 -14.92 -14.83 -6.56
CA VAL A 320 -14.53 -13.98 -5.43
C VAL A 320 -15.36 -12.69 -5.39
N LEU A 321 -15.68 -12.09 -6.54
CA LEU A 321 -16.60 -10.94 -6.60
C LEU A 321 -18.03 -11.30 -6.20
N LYS A 322 -18.52 -12.50 -6.53
CA LYS A 322 -19.85 -12.97 -6.09
C LYS A 322 -19.89 -13.19 -4.58
N GLU A 323 -18.85 -13.79 -4.02
CA GLU A 323 -18.69 -13.94 -2.57
C GLU A 323 -18.65 -12.57 -1.87
N GLN A 324 -17.87 -11.62 -2.41
CA GLN A 324 -17.82 -10.27 -1.88
C GLN A 324 -19.16 -9.54 -1.97
N LEU A 325 -19.91 -9.73 -3.04
CA LEU A 325 -21.27 -9.19 -3.16
C LEU A 325 -22.20 -9.76 -2.08
N ALA A 326 -22.10 -11.06 -1.78
CA ALA A 326 -22.86 -11.69 -0.72
C ALA A 326 -22.47 -11.12 0.67
N LEU A 327 -21.16 -10.88 0.93
CA LEU A 327 -20.70 -10.28 2.17
C LEU A 327 -21.19 -8.84 2.34
N LEU A 328 -21.19 -8.04 1.28
CA LEU A 328 -21.76 -6.69 1.28
C LEU A 328 -23.26 -6.66 1.64
N GLN A 329 -23.99 -7.75 1.42
CA GLN A 329 -25.41 -7.87 1.72
C GLN A 329 -25.70 -8.43 3.14
N GLN A 330 -24.67 -8.91 3.83
CA GLN A 330 -24.79 -9.38 5.21
C GLN A 330 -24.74 -8.23 6.22
N PRO A 331 -25.23 -8.45 7.46
CA PRO A 331 -25.02 -7.50 8.53
C PRO A 331 -23.52 -7.25 8.75
N PRO A 332 -23.10 -5.99 9.01
CA PRO A 332 -21.71 -5.68 9.28
C PRO A 332 -21.22 -6.39 10.55
N LEU A 333 -19.89 -6.53 10.64
CA LEU A 333 -19.24 -6.99 11.87
C LEU A 333 -19.70 -6.14 13.06
N SER A 334 -19.97 -6.78 14.20
CA SER A 334 -20.37 -6.12 15.43
C SER A 334 -19.48 -6.57 16.59
N LEU A 335 -19.07 -5.63 17.44
CA LEU A 335 -18.34 -5.89 18.68
C LEU A 335 -19.27 -6.42 19.78
N VAL A 336 -20.57 -6.18 19.68
CA VAL A 336 -21.55 -6.75 20.60
C VAL A 336 -21.93 -8.14 20.10
N PRO A 337 -21.84 -9.21 20.92
CA PRO A 337 -22.34 -10.51 20.55
C PRO A 337 -23.79 -10.39 20.10
N GLY A 338 -24.09 -10.87 18.90
CA GLY A 338 -25.49 -10.90 18.41
C GLY A 338 -26.33 -11.78 19.33
N TYR A 339 -27.52 -11.30 19.69
CA TYR A 339 -28.56 -12.09 20.32
C TYR A 339 -29.20 -13.01 19.32
#